data_aaf95a1e496f7c255188212c4e0be5ad
#
_entry.id   aaf95a1e496f7c255188212c4e0be5ad
#
_cell.length_a   1.000
_cell.length_b   1.000
_cell.length_c   1.000
_cell.angle_alpha   90.00
_cell.angle_beta   90.00
_cell.angle_gamma   90.00
#
_symmetry.space_group_name_H-M   'P 1'
#
loop_
_entity.id
_entity.type
_entity.pdbx_description
1 polymer ?
#
loop_
_entity_poly.entity_id
_entity_poly.type
_entity_poly.pdbx_seq_one_letter_code
_entity_poly.pdbx_strand_id
1 'polypeptide(L)'
;MNTELKNAVKAADLKAQYDARVKRLVGHKRILAQILIKTVDEFKGMNPKAVADCIEGTPYISAVPVEPGLTNAVLDRNGQRIVGFNTENQEINEGLARFDIVFYVRTKDGLSQIIINVEAQKDEPGEYEILNRAIFYVSRLVSSQKERDFENSSYNDIKRVYSIWICMNMEENTMSHIHLTKEDLIGSYEWKGNLDLINIVMIGLAKELPEHDETYELHRLLGALLSRELTVDEKLSIIGNEYDIPIEENMRKDVSAMCNLGEGIEEKGCIV
;
A
#
# COMPACT_ATOMS: atom_id res chain seq x y z
N MET A 1 6.45 39.09 2.50
CA MET A 1 5.93 37.74 2.72
C MET A 1 6.63 37.23 3.97
N ASN A 2 5.88 36.87 5.01
CA ASN A 2 6.42 36.53 6.34
C ASN A 2 7.35 35.32 6.22
N THR A 3 8.50 35.36 6.91
CA THR A 3 9.52 34.30 6.87
C THR A 3 8.95 32.97 7.38
N GLU A 4 8.06 33.00 8.38
CA GLU A 4 7.34 31.84 8.92
C GLU A 4 6.47 31.16 7.85
N LEU A 5 5.72 31.92 7.07
CA LEU A 5 4.89 31.39 5.98
C LEU A 5 5.75 30.72 4.89
N LYS A 6 6.91 31.30 4.56
CA LYS A 6 7.85 30.68 3.61
C LYS A 6 8.45 29.38 4.16
N ASN A 7 8.76 29.34 5.45
CA ASN A 7 9.30 28.13 6.07
C ASN A 7 8.24 27.03 6.16
N ALA A 8 6.99 27.37 6.51
CA ALA A 8 5.87 26.42 6.54
C ALA A 8 5.59 25.84 5.14
N VAL A 9 5.57 26.66 4.09
CA VAL A 9 5.39 26.22 2.70
C VAL A 9 6.54 25.29 2.28
N LYS A 10 7.79 25.62 2.60
CA LYS A 10 8.93 24.76 2.27
C LYS A 10 8.91 23.43 3.04
N ALA A 11 8.48 23.42 4.29
CA ALA A 11 8.36 22.19 5.08
C ALA A 11 7.25 21.29 4.52
N ALA A 12 6.11 21.86 4.14
CA ALA A 12 5.02 21.12 3.48
C ALA A 12 5.46 20.52 2.14
N ASP A 13 6.23 21.26 1.35
CA ASP A 13 6.78 20.80 0.06
C ASP A 13 7.75 19.63 0.25
N LEU A 14 8.64 19.69 1.24
CA LEU A 14 9.57 18.60 1.56
C LEU A 14 8.82 17.35 2.05
N LYS A 15 7.79 17.52 2.88
CA LYS A 15 6.95 16.41 3.34
C LYS A 15 6.25 15.74 2.17
N ALA A 16 5.66 16.51 1.25
CA ALA A 16 5.00 15.97 0.06
C ALA A 16 5.98 15.23 -0.86
N GLN A 17 7.20 15.74 -1.03
CA GLN A 17 8.25 15.07 -1.81
C GLN A 17 8.70 13.77 -1.15
N TYR A 18 8.88 13.76 0.18
CA TYR A 18 9.20 12.55 0.94
C TYR A 18 8.13 11.48 0.75
N ASP A 19 6.85 11.83 0.96
CA ASP A 19 5.73 10.91 0.79
C ASP A 19 5.67 10.33 -0.63
N ALA A 20 5.89 11.14 -1.65
CA ALA A 20 5.95 10.67 -3.04
C ALA A 20 7.10 9.67 -3.27
N ARG A 21 8.26 9.86 -2.63
CA ARG A 21 9.39 8.92 -2.73
C ARG A 21 9.13 7.61 -2.00
N VAL A 22 8.57 7.68 -0.79
CA VAL A 22 8.13 6.50 -0.04
C VAL A 22 7.19 5.64 -0.90
N LYS A 23 6.16 6.25 -1.49
CA LYS A 23 5.19 5.56 -2.36
C LYS A 23 5.87 4.89 -3.56
N ARG A 24 6.80 5.58 -4.21
CA ARG A 24 7.55 5.00 -5.33
C ARG A 24 8.39 3.82 -4.89
N LEU A 25 9.07 3.93 -3.76
CA LEU A 25 9.90 2.87 -3.22
C LEU A 25 9.09 1.63 -2.86
N VAL A 26 8.03 1.81 -2.08
CA VAL A 26 7.11 0.72 -1.71
C VAL A 26 6.44 0.14 -2.96
N GLY A 27 6.15 0.96 -3.98
CA GLY A 27 5.55 0.56 -5.25
C GLY A 27 6.43 -0.30 -6.17
N HIS A 28 7.71 -0.51 -5.85
CA HIS A 28 8.54 -1.44 -6.60
C HIS A 28 8.01 -2.87 -6.49
N LYS A 29 7.79 -3.55 -7.63
CA LYS A 29 7.21 -4.90 -7.67
C LYS A 29 7.89 -5.91 -6.74
N ARG A 30 9.22 -5.81 -6.57
CA ARG A 30 9.98 -6.68 -5.67
C ARG A 30 9.66 -6.42 -4.20
N ILE A 31 9.47 -5.16 -3.81
CA ILE A 31 9.04 -4.78 -2.46
C ILE A 31 7.59 -5.21 -2.24
N LEU A 32 6.70 -4.92 -3.19
CA LEU A 32 5.30 -5.36 -3.12
C LEU A 32 5.17 -6.88 -3.01
N ALA A 33 6.02 -7.64 -3.72
CA ALA A 33 6.01 -9.11 -3.61
C ALA A 33 6.34 -9.59 -2.20
N GLN A 34 7.28 -8.96 -1.49
CA GLN A 34 7.58 -9.29 -0.09
C GLN A 34 6.39 -8.98 0.83
N ILE A 35 5.70 -7.86 0.59
CA ILE A 35 4.48 -7.52 1.31
C ILE A 35 3.41 -8.59 1.05
N LEU A 36 3.15 -8.93 -0.20
CA LEU A 36 2.10 -9.87 -0.59
C LEU A 36 2.30 -11.27 -0.02
N ILE A 37 3.54 -11.77 0.02
CA ILE A 37 3.85 -13.10 0.59
C ILE A 37 3.47 -13.20 2.06
N LYS A 38 3.58 -12.11 2.80
CA LYS A 38 3.29 -12.09 4.24
C LYS A 38 1.85 -11.69 4.56
N THR A 39 1.14 -11.03 3.64
CA THR A 39 -0.17 -10.43 3.91
C THR A 39 -1.32 -11.05 3.15
N VAL A 40 -1.07 -11.75 2.06
CA VAL A 40 -2.09 -12.33 1.17
C VAL A 40 -1.94 -13.84 1.13
N ASP A 41 -2.97 -14.55 1.59
CA ASP A 41 -2.91 -16.00 1.82
C ASP A 41 -2.52 -16.79 0.55
N GLU A 42 -2.97 -16.36 -0.62
CA GLU A 42 -2.66 -17.01 -1.90
C GLU A 42 -1.19 -16.98 -2.27
N PHE A 43 -0.42 -16.07 -1.69
CA PHE A 43 1.01 -15.92 -1.97
C PHE A 43 1.91 -16.46 -0.88
N LYS A 44 1.35 -16.91 0.25
CA LYS A 44 2.14 -17.49 1.34
C LYS A 44 3.02 -18.65 0.86
N GLY A 45 4.28 -18.60 1.23
CA GLY A 45 5.29 -19.63 0.87
C GLY A 45 5.70 -19.63 -0.61
N MET A 46 5.25 -18.69 -1.43
CA MET A 46 5.73 -18.52 -2.80
C MET A 46 7.09 -17.81 -2.85
N ASN A 47 7.82 -18.07 -3.92
CA ASN A 47 9.04 -17.32 -4.20
C ASN A 47 8.72 -15.85 -4.54
N PRO A 48 9.40 -14.85 -3.93
CA PRO A 48 9.14 -13.43 -4.17
C PRO A 48 9.20 -13.02 -5.64
N LYS A 49 10.09 -13.63 -6.42
CA LYS A 49 10.22 -13.37 -7.85
C LYS A 49 8.95 -13.79 -8.60
N ALA A 50 8.43 -14.97 -8.28
CA ALA A 50 7.19 -15.46 -8.90
C ALA A 50 5.98 -14.58 -8.52
N VAL A 51 5.92 -14.09 -7.28
CA VAL A 51 4.86 -13.17 -6.84
C VAL A 51 4.97 -11.81 -7.54
N ALA A 52 6.18 -11.29 -7.73
CA ALA A 52 6.38 -10.05 -8.49
C ALA A 52 5.87 -10.16 -9.93
N ASP A 53 5.99 -11.35 -10.56
CA ASP A 53 5.48 -11.62 -11.90
C ASP A 53 3.93 -11.72 -11.94
N CYS A 54 3.29 -11.99 -10.81
CA CYS A 54 1.83 -11.97 -10.67
C CYS A 54 1.25 -10.55 -10.61
N ILE A 55 2.06 -9.51 -10.36
CA ILE A 55 1.62 -8.12 -10.31
C ILE A 55 1.39 -7.61 -11.73
N GLU A 56 0.14 -7.27 -12.07
CA GLU A 56 -0.23 -6.78 -13.39
C GLU A 56 0.31 -5.36 -13.64
N GLY A 57 0.82 -5.13 -14.84
CA GLY A 57 1.25 -3.82 -15.30
C GLY A 57 2.33 -3.17 -14.41
N THR A 58 2.30 -1.86 -14.32
CA THR A 58 3.09 -1.06 -13.37
C THR A 58 2.17 -0.57 -12.27
N PRO A 59 2.47 -0.79 -10.98
CA PRO A 59 1.65 -0.28 -9.88
C PRO A 59 1.48 1.23 -9.98
N TYR A 60 0.25 1.71 -9.80
CA TYR A 60 -0.05 3.14 -9.84
C TYR A 60 0.27 3.78 -8.51
N ILE A 61 1.08 4.83 -8.57
CA ILE A 61 1.52 5.61 -7.42
C ILE A 61 0.85 6.96 -7.51
N SER A 62 -0.06 7.23 -6.58
CA SER A 62 -0.85 8.45 -6.33
C SER A 62 -1.08 9.42 -7.49
N ALA A 63 -2.28 9.67 -7.80
CA ALA A 63 -2.96 10.82 -8.43
C ALA A 63 -4.11 10.43 -9.38
N VAL A 64 -4.75 9.28 -9.17
CA VAL A 64 -5.87 8.88 -10.05
C VAL A 64 -7.12 8.67 -9.19
N PRO A 65 -8.20 9.49 -9.32
CA PRO A 65 -9.43 9.31 -8.57
C PRO A 65 -10.14 8.00 -8.95
N VAL A 66 -10.72 7.32 -7.96
CA VAL A 66 -11.58 6.16 -8.19
C VAL A 66 -13.03 6.65 -8.21
N GLU A 67 -13.58 6.84 -9.41
CA GLU A 67 -15.01 7.07 -9.57
C GLU A 67 -15.72 5.81 -10.07
N PRO A 68 -16.94 5.51 -9.60
CA PRO A 68 -17.75 4.44 -10.16
C PRO A 68 -17.95 4.65 -11.66
N GLY A 69 -17.66 3.62 -12.46
CA GLY A 69 -17.88 3.66 -13.92
C GLY A 69 -16.86 4.43 -14.76
N LEU A 70 -15.89 5.14 -14.14
CA LEU A 70 -14.82 5.82 -14.87
C LEU A 70 -13.53 5.01 -14.79
N THR A 71 -13.41 3.98 -15.60
CA THR A 71 -12.14 3.30 -15.78
C THR A 71 -11.46 3.73 -17.06
N ASN A 72 -10.24 4.18 -16.92
CA ASN A 72 -9.26 4.15 -17.98
C ASN A 72 -8.56 2.77 -17.98
N ALA A 73 -9.35 1.69 -18.00
CA ALA A 73 -8.81 0.35 -18.21
C ALA A 73 -8.35 0.28 -19.66
N VAL A 74 -7.09 0.54 -19.91
CA VAL A 74 -6.46 0.32 -21.20
C VAL A 74 -5.81 -1.06 -21.18
N LEU A 75 -6.18 -1.91 -22.13
CA LEU A 75 -5.43 -3.14 -22.38
C LEU A 75 -4.09 -2.75 -23.04
N ASP A 76 -2.98 -3.21 -22.47
CA ASP A 76 -1.70 -3.10 -23.13
C ASP A 76 -1.64 -3.99 -24.37
N ARG A 77 -0.54 -3.88 -25.16
CA ARG A 77 -0.35 -4.67 -26.37
C ARG A 77 -0.30 -6.18 -26.16
N ASN A 78 -0.18 -6.62 -24.89
CA ASN A 78 -0.12 -8.02 -24.46
C ASN A 78 -1.45 -8.50 -23.87
N GLY A 79 -2.51 -7.68 -23.90
CA GLY A 79 -3.81 -8.00 -23.33
C GLY A 79 -3.85 -7.94 -21.80
N GLN A 80 -2.83 -7.38 -21.14
CA GLN A 80 -2.84 -7.12 -19.71
C GLN A 80 -3.66 -5.86 -19.43
N ARG A 81 -4.54 -5.92 -18.44
CA ARG A 81 -5.24 -4.73 -17.96
C ARG A 81 -4.27 -3.78 -17.31
N ILE A 82 -3.97 -2.68 -17.98
CA ILE A 82 -3.38 -1.51 -17.33
C ILE A 82 -4.54 -0.75 -16.73
N VAL A 83 -4.74 -0.90 -15.44
CA VAL A 83 -5.78 -0.14 -14.75
C VAL A 83 -5.17 1.14 -14.23
N GLY A 84 -5.45 2.23 -14.94
CA GLY A 84 -5.35 3.56 -14.39
C GLY A 84 -6.52 3.75 -13.42
N PHE A 85 -6.31 3.46 -12.14
CA PHE A 85 -7.23 3.94 -11.13
C PHE A 85 -7.01 5.43 -10.97
N ASN A 86 -8.09 6.15 -11.07
CA ASN A 86 -8.16 7.45 -10.46
C ASN A 86 -8.15 7.18 -8.94
N THR A 87 -7.02 7.38 -8.28
CA THR A 87 -6.88 7.13 -6.84
C THR A 87 -7.54 8.21 -6.00
N GLU A 88 -8.03 9.27 -6.63
CA GLU A 88 -8.79 10.34 -6.00
C GLU A 88 -10.28 10.13 -6.26
N ASN A 89 -11.02 9.80 -5.23
CA ASN A 89 -12.46 9.70 -5.31
C ASN A 89 -13.08 11.04 -4.86
N GLN A 90 -13.62 11.79 -5.82
CA GLN A 90 -14.40 12.98 -5.51
C GLN A 90 -15.81 12.55 -5.13
N GLU A 91 -16.10 12.52 -3.85
CA GLU A 91 -17.47 12.42 -3.38
C GLU A 91 -18.12 13.79 -3.45
N ILE A 92 -19.33 13.84 -4.00
CA ILE A 92 -20.16 15.04 -3.96
C ILE A 92 -20.44 15.31 -2.49
N ASN A 93 -19.77 16.30 -1.91
CA ASN A 93 -19.83 16.79 -0.52
C ASN A 93 -18.97 16.08 0.55
N GLU A 94 -18.11 15.10 0.26
CA GLU A 94 -17.35 14.38 1.29
C GLU A 94 -15.81 14.46 1.16
N GLY A 95 -15.31 15.21 0.20
CA GLY A 95 -13.86 15.35 -0.01
C GLY A 95 -13.24 14.23 -0.86
N LEU A 96 -11.94 14.31 -1.03
CA LEU A 96 -11.17 13.49 -1.96
C LEU A 96 -10.54 12.31 -1.22
N ALA A 97 -10.98 11.07 -1.48
CA ALA A 97 -10.26 9.89 -1.01
C ALA A 97 -9.07 9.59 -1.92
N ARG A 98 -7.86 9.58 -1.38
CA ARG A 98 -6.61 9.30 -2.10
C ARG A 98 -6.06 7.96 -1.66
N PHE A 99 -5.78 7.09 -2.63
CA PHE A 99 -5.09 5.83 -2.42
C PHE A 99 -3.62 5.97 -2.81
N ASP A 100 -2.72 5.40 -2.01
CA ASP A 100 -1.29 5.56 -2.24
C ASP A 100 -0.78 4.70 -3.38
N ILE A 101 -1.04 3.40 -3.34
CA ILE A 101 -0.60 2.44 -4.35
C ILE A 101 -1.73 1.46 -4.61
N VAL A 102 -2.27 1.43 -5.82
CA VAL A 102 -3.32 0.49 -6.21
C VAL A 102 -2.87 -0.33 -7.41
N PHE A 103 -3.07 -1.64 -7.36
CA PHE A 103 -2.70 -2.55 -8.43
C PHE A 103 -3.52 -3.83 -8.37
N TYR A 104 -3.48 -4.61 -9.47
CA TYR A 104 -4.05 -5.94 -9.54
C TYR A 104 -2.97 -6.99 -9.47
N VAL A 105 -3.31 -8.12 -8.87
CA VAL A 105 -2.49 -9.33 -8.90
C VAL A 105 -3.31 -10.50 -9.43
N ARG A 106 -2.66 -11.40 -10.15
CA ARG A 106 -3.24 -12.69 -10.57
C ARG A 106 -2.82 -13.76 -9.59
N THR A 107 -3.77 -14.57 -9.17
CA THR A 107 -3.46 -15.77 -8.38
C THR A 107 -2.95 -16.90 -9.26
N LYS A 108 -2.41 -17.95 -8.65
CA LYS A 108 -1.92 -19.14 -9.37
C LYS A 108 -3.00 -19.81 -10.23
N ASP A 109 -4.25 -19.72 -9.82
CA ASP A 109 -5.38 -20.33 -10.52
C ASP A 109 -5.84 -19.52 -11.74
N GLY A 110 -5.17 -18.43 -12.05
CA GLY A 110 -5.28 -17.66 -13.29
C GLY A 110 -6.53 -16.81 -13.45
N LEU A 111 -7.57 -17.03 -12.66
CA LEU A 111 -8.90 -16.43 -12.84
C LEU A 111 -9.27 -15.36 -11.82
N SER A 112 -8.62 -15.33 -10.65
CA SER A 112 -8.94 -14.36 -9.60
C SER A 112 -8.00 -13.16 -9.67
N GLN A 113 -8.57 -11.97 -9.79
CA GLN A 113 -7.84 -10.72 -9.61
C GLN A 113 -8.08 -10.21 -8.18
N ILE A 114 -7.02 -9.80 -7.54
CA ILE A 114 -7.06 -9.18 -6.21
C ILE A 114 -6.69 -7.72 -6.40
N ILE A 115 -7.47 -6.84 -5.80
CA ILE A 115 -7.18 -5.41 -5.77
C ILE A 115 -6.41 -5.13 -4.48
N ILE A 116 -5.21 -4.59 -4.60
CA ILE A 116 -4.36 -4.27 -3.47
C ILE A 116 -4.21 -2.76 -3.39
N ASN A 117 -4.46 -2.21 -2.22
CA ASN A 117 -4.12 -0.84 -1.87
C ASN A 117 -3.10 -0.87 -0.75
N VAL A 118 -1.99 -0.16 -0.93
CA VAL A 118 -0.97 0.00 0.10
C VAL A 118 -0.89 1.47 0.49
N GLU A 119 -1.14 1.74 1.77
CA GLU A 119 -1.08 3.06 2.37
C GLU A 119 0.10 3.15 3.33
N ALA A 120 0.99 4.13 3.12
CA ALA A 120 2.10 4.41 4.03
C ALA A 120 1.74 5.59 4.93
N GLN A 121 1.35 5.30 6.17
CA GLN A 121 0.96 6.30 7.15
C GLN A 121 2.12 6.58 8.13
N LYS A 122 2.60 7.82 8.14
CA LYS A 122 3.78 8.20 8.93
C LYS A 122 3.48 8.38 10.41
N ASP A 123 2.37 9.04 10.72
CA ASP A 123 1.96 9.34 12.10
C ASP A 123 0.47 9.03 12.23
N GLU A 124 0.04 8.64 13.43
CA GLU A 124 -1.38 8.44 13.70
C GLU A 124 -2.12 9.78 13.58
N PRO A 125 -3.19 9.87 12.80
CA PRO A 125 -3.93 11.11 12.64
C PRO A 125 -4.70 11.45 13.94
N GLY A 126 -4.57 12.70 14.42
CA GLY A 126 -5.27 13.14 15.63
C GLY A 126 -6.77 13.40 15.46
N GLU A 127 -7.28 13.41 14.23
CA GLU A 127 -8.68 13.76 13.93
C GLU A 127 -9.59 12.54 13.74
N TYR A 128 -9.04 11.35 13.47
CA TYR A 128 -9.78 10.12 13.21
C TYR A 128 -8.93 8.88 13.49
N GLU A 129 -9.62 7.77 13.80
CA GLU A 129 -9.00 6.46 13.95
C GLU A 129 -8.63 5.88 12.59
N ILE A 130 -7.38 5.45 12.44
CA ILE A 130 -6.84 4.94 11.16
C ILE A 130 -7.58 3.70 10.66
N LEU A 131 -8.07 2.84 11.58
CA LEU A 131 -8.86 1.66 11.23
C LEU A 131 -10.20 2.04 10.57
N ASN A 132 -10.87 3.09 11.07
CA ASN A 132 -12.12 3.57 10.47
C ASN A 132 -11.89 4.05 9.03
N ARG A 133 -10.78 4.72 8.78
CA ARG A 133 -10.37 5.12 7.42
C ARG A 133 -10.07 3.90 6.55
N ALA A 134 -9.41 2.88 7.08
CA ALA A 134 -9.11 1.66 6.34
C ALA A 134 -10.40 0.91 5.95
N ILE A 135 -11.39 0.83 6.85
CA ILE A 135 -12.71 0.26 6.57
C ILE A 135 -13.42 1.05 5.46
N PHE A 136 -13.43 2.37 5.54
CA PHE A 136 -14.01 3.22 4.51
C PHE A 136 -13.34 3.00 3.15
N TYR A 137 -12.02 2.97 3.10
CA TYR A 137 -11.25 2.79 1.87
C TYR A 137 -11.49 1.43 1.22
N VAL A 138 -11.46 0.34 1.98
CA VAL A 138 -11.72 -1.00 1.43
C VAL A 138 -13.15 -1.12 0.90
N SER A 139 -14.12 -0.52 1.60
CA SER A 139 -15.52 -0.47 1.16
C SER A 139 -15.69 0.29 -0.15
N ARG A 140 -14.97 1.39 -0.33
CA ARG A 140 -14.93 2.16 -1.58
C ARG A 140 -14.33 1.34 -2.72
N LEU A 141 -13.24 0.63 -2.49
CA LEU A 141 -12.63 -0.24 -3.50
C LEU A 141 -13.56 -1.36 -3.93
N VAL A 142 -14.33 -1.96 -3.01
CA VAL A 142 -15.35 -2.95 -3.35
C VAL A 142 -16.48 -2.31 -4.16
N SER A 143 -17.04 -1.20 -3.69
CA SER A 143 -18.14 -0.49 -4.35
C SER A 143 -17.76 0.00 -5.74
N SER A 144 -16.55 0.49 -5.94
CA SER A 144 -16.08 1.03 -7.21
C SER A 144 -15.88 -0.01 -8.32
N GLN A 145 -16.00 -1.31 -8.02
CA GLN A 145 -15.91 -2.38 -9.01
C GLN A 145 -17.13 -2.46 -9.92
N LYS A 146 -18.30 -1.97 -9.44
CA LYS A 146 -19.50 -1.90 -10.26
C LYS A 146 -19.28 -1.01 -11.47
N GLU A 147 -19.78 -1.44 -12.66
CA GLU A 147 -19.58 -0.80 -13.97
C GLU A 147 -18.11 -0.78 -14.46
N ARG A 148 -17.20 -1.27 -13.63
CA ARG A 148 -15.78 -1.38 -13.97
C ARG A 148 -15.34 -2.83 -14.15
N ASP A 149 -15.54 -3.64 -13.13
CA ASP A 149 -15.11 -5.03 -13.08
C ASP A 149 -16.28 -6.00 -13.30
N PHE A 150 -17.50 -5.56 -13.02
CA PHE A 150 -18.73 -6.27 -13.31
C PHE A 150 -19.87 -5.29 -13.65
N GLU A 151 -20.84 -5.77 -14.42
CA GLU A 151 -21.99 -4.99 -14.88
C GLU A 151 -23.30 -5.53 -14.29
N ASN A 152 -24.31 -4.68 -14.25
CA ASN A 152 -25.67 -5.02 -13.82
C ASN A 152 -25.72 -5.64 -12.42
N SER A 153 -26.23 -6.88 -12.32
CA SER A 153 -26.41 -7.63 -11.06
C SER A 153 -25.41 -8.77 -10.89
N SER A 154 -24.28 -8.74 -11.60
CA SER A 154 -23.25 -9.79 -11.56
C SER A 154 -22.39 -9.70 -10.29
N TYR A 155 -23.02 -9.62 -9.11
CA TYR A 155 -22.32 -9.46 -7.82
C TYR A 155 -21.39 -10.64 -7.49
N ASN A 156 -21.54 -11.78 -8.14
CA ASN A 156 -20.62 -12.93 -7.99
C ASN A 156 -19.23 -12.66 -8.61
N ASP A 157 -19.13 -11.65 -9.47
CA ASP A 157 -17.87 -11.27 -10.13
C ASP A 157 -17.09 -10.22 -9.33
N ILE A 158 -17.56 -9.84 -8.13
CA ILE A 158 -16.84 -8.97 -7.22
C ILE A 158 -15.49 -9.61 -6.87
N LYS A 159 -14.42 -8.86 -7.14
CA LYS A 159 -13.06 -9.26 -6.81
C LYS A 159 -12.75 -9.00 -5.35
N ARG A 160 -11.95 -9.85 -4.78
CA ARG A 160 -11.38 -9.70 -3.44
C ARG A 160 -10.52 -8.44 -3.37
N VAL A 161 -10.62 -7.72 -2.28
CA VAL A 161 -9.85 -6.51 -2.00
C VAL A 161 -9.01 -6.70 -0.75
N TYR A 162 -7.73 -6.38 -0.86
CA TYR A 162 -6.84 -6.21 0.28
C TYR A 162 -6.45 -4.74 0.41
N SER A 163 -6.69 -4.16 1.58
CA SER A 163 -6.23 -2.82 1.94
C SER A 163 -5.14 -2.96 3.00
N ILE A 164 -3.90 -2.72 2.61
CA ILE A 164 -2.71 -2.94 3.44
C ILE A 164 -2.18 -1.58 3.91
N TRP A 165 -2.10 -1.41 5.21
CA TRP A 165 -1.69 -0.18 5.87
C TRP A 165 -0.35 -0.36 6.55
N ILE A 166 0.63 0.47 6.19
CA ILE A 166 1.95 0.51 6.81
C ILE A 166 1.98 1.74 7.71
N CYS A 167 1.88 1.51 9.02
CA CYS A 167 1.83 2.56 10.04
C CYS A 167 3.21 2.70 10.68
N MET A 168 3.84 3.85 10.51
CA MET A 168 5.18 4.12 11.05
C MET A 168 5.09 4.74 12.44
N ASN A 169 6.22 4.74 13.15
CA ASN A 169 6.37 5.32 14.49
C ASN A 169 5.45 4.70 15.56
N MET A 170 5.10 3.43 15.40
CA MET A 170 4.36 2.69 16.41
C MET A 170 5.24 2.33 17.61
N GLU A 171 4.62 2.01 18.74
CA GLU A 171 5.34 1.57 19.94
C GLU A 171 6.02 0.21 19.74
N GLU A 172 5.35 -0.69 18.99
CA GLU A 172 5.80 -2.05 18.74
C GLU A 172 5.59 -2.45 17.28
N ASN A 173 6.38 -3.45 16.82
CA ASN A 173 6.18 -4.10 15.53
C ASN A 173 4.97 -5.03 15.63
N THR A 174 3.93 -4.75 14.85
CA THR A 174 2.67 -5.49 14.87
C THR A 174 2.16 -5.79 13.47
N MET A 175 1.41 -6.88 13.32
CA MET A 175 0.66 -7.14 12.09
C MET A 175 -0.68 -7.76 12.44
N SER A 176 -1.77 -7.17 11.95
CA SER A 176 -3.14 -7.63 12.19
C SER A 176 -3.90 -7.78 10.88
N HIS A 177 -4.65 -8.86 10.76
CA HIS A 177 -5.56 -9.09 9.63
C HIS A 177 -7.00 -8.97 10.10
N ILE A 178 -7.77 -8.05 9.51
CA ILE A 178 -9.17 -7.79 9.79
C ILE A 178 -9.99 -8.22 8.57
N HIS A 179 -10.95 -9.08 8.77
CA HIS A 179 -11.79 -9.66 7.71
C HIS A 179 -13.21 -9.95 8.21
N LEU A 180 -14.12 -10.25 7.28
CA LEU A 180 -15.50 -10.60 7.63
C LEU A 180 -15.57 -12.03 8.14
N THR A 181 -16.36 -12.23 9.21
CA THR A 181 -16.71 -13.55 9.75
C THR A 181 -18.21 -13.69 9.85
N LYS A 182 -18.71 -14.93 9.86
CA LYS A 182 -20.10 -15.26 10.07
C LYS A 182 -20.30 -15.84 11.48
N GLU A 183 -21.30 -15.36 12.17
CA GLU A 183 -21.80 -15.91 13.41
C GLU A 183 -23.27 -16.34 13.24
N ASP A 184 -23.60 -17.58 13.60
CA ASP A 184 -24.97 -18.09 13.55
C ASP A 184 -25.68 -17.75 14.85
N LEU A 185 -26.59 -16.79 14.83
CA LEU A 185 -27.37 -16.36 16.01
C LEU A 185 -28.54 -17.29 16.33
N ILE A 186 -29.21 -17.84 15.30
CA ILE A 186 -30.30 -18.81 15.41
C ILE A 186 -30.20 -19.81 14.28
N GLY A 187 -30.01 -21.08 14.61
CA GLY A 187 -29.83 -22.13 13.61
C GLY A 187 -28.61 -21.92 12.76
N SER A 188 -28.25 -22.88 11.93
CA SER A 188 -27.14 -22.76 10.99
C SER A 188 -27.64 -22.84 9.56
N TYR A 189 -27.18 -21.93 8.70
CA TYR A 189 -27.45 -21.96 7.27
C TYR A 189 -26.20 -21.58 6.47
N GLU A 190 -25.89 -22.33 5.45
CA GLU A 190 -24.77 -22.06 4.55
C GLU A 190 -25.19 -21.07 3.47
N TRP A 191 -24.99 -19.76 3.73
CA TRP A 191 -25.19 -18.72 2.74
C TRP A 191 -24.18 -18.86 1.62
N LYS A 192 -24.67 -18.97 0.39
CA LYS A 192 -23.80 -18.98 -0.79
C LYS A 192 -23.19 -17.60 -0.98
N GLY A 193 -21.90 -17.53 -1.21
CA GLY A 193 -21.15 -16.30 -1.41
C GLY A 193 -19.72 -16.41 -0.89
N ASN A 194 -19.01 -15.31 -0.93
CA ASN A 194 -17.62 -15.23 -0.46
C ASN A 194 -17.50 -14.20 0.66
N LEU A 195 -17.19 -14.62 1.87
CA LEU A 195 -16.90 -13.73 3.00
C LEU A 195 -15.53 -13.06 2.89
N ASP A 196 -14.65 -13.60 2.05
CA ASP A 196 -13.27 -13.17 1.89
C ASP A 196 -13.11 -12.06 0.82
N LEU A 197 -14.16 -11.25 0.64
CA LEU A 197 -14.12 -10.13 -0.30
C LEU A 197 -13.44 -8.87 0.26
N ILE A 198 -13.42 -8.73 1.59
CA ILE A 198 -12.89 -7.55 2.29
C ILE A 198 -11.80 -8.01 3.24
N ASN A 199 -10.58 -7.52 3.00
CA ASN A 199 -9.42 -7.81 3.81
C ASN A 199 -8.66 -6.52 4.11
N ILE A 200 -8.40 -6.24 5.39
CA ILE A 200 -7.58 -5.13 5.84
C ILE A 200 -6.39 -5.70 6.60
N VAL A 201 -5.19 -5.32 6.23
CA VAL A 201 -3.98 -5.68 6.95
C VAL A 201 -3.34 -4.42 7.50
N MET A 202 -3.18 -4.37 8.84
CA MET A 202 -2.51 -3.28 9.53
C MET A 202 -1.11 -3.74 9.93
N ILE A 203 -0.08 -3.05 9.45
CA ILE A 203 1.33 -3.33 9.77
C ILE A 203 1.86 -2.14 10.55
N GLY A 204 2.15 -2.34 11.83
CA GLY A 204 2.79 -1.35 12.69
C GLY A 204 4.29 -1.50 12.66
N LEU A 205 5.02 -0.44 12.37
CA LEU A 205 6.48 -0.39 12.38
C LEU A 205 6.97 0.42 13.57
N ALA A 206 7.69 -0.22 14.48
CA ALA A 206 8.39 0.46 15.58
C ALA A 206 9.54 1.34 15.04
N LYS A 207 9.99 2.28 15.86
CA LYS A 207 11.14 3.13 15.51
C LYS A 207 12.43 2.33 15.37
N GLU A 208 12.62 1.37 16.28
CA GLU A 208 13.79 0.50 16.27
C GLU A 208 13.61 -0.63 15.24
N LEU A 209 14.66 -0.85 14.46
CA LEU A 209 14.67 -1.92 13.47
C LEU A 209 14.77 -3.27 14.19
N PRO A 210 13.82 -4.22 13.94
CA PRO A 210 13.90 -5.52 14.56
C PRO A 210 15.07 -6.34 14.03
N GLU A 211 15.49 -7.35 14.77
CA GLU A 211 16.45 -8.34 14.28
C GLU A 211 15.89 -9.10 13.06
N HIS A 212 16.79 -9.63 12.24
CA HIS A 212 16.41 -10.41 11.07
C HIS A 212 16.01 -11.83 11.50
N ASP A 213 14.71 -12.04 11.67
CA ASP A 213 14.11 -13.35 11.96
C ASP A 213 12.84 -13.56 11.11
N GLU A 214 12.35 -14.82 11.07
CA GLU A 214 11.17 -15.17 10.27
C GLU A 214 9.89 -14.42 10.67
N THR A 215 9.77 -14.01 11.94
CA THR A 215 8.58 -13.35 12.52
C THR A 215 8.52 -11.90 12.05
N TYR A 216 9.66 -11.21 12.12
CA TYR A 216 9.75 -9.77 11.83
C TYR A 216 10.39 -9.45 10.48
N GLU A 217 10.57 -10.42 9.60
CA GLU A 217 11.20 -10.27 8.29
C GLU A 217 10.60 -9.10 7.49
N LEU A 218 9.27 -9.02 7.38
CA LEU A 218 8.61 -7.92 6.68
C LEU A 218 8.80 -6.57 7.38
N HIS A 219 8.73 -6.55 8.72
CA HIS A 219 8.94 -5.33 9.50
C HIS A 219 10.36 -4.81 9.36
N ARG A 220 11.35 -5.71 9.34
CA ARG A 220 12.76 -5.35 9.11
C ARG A 220 12.96 -4.76 7.73
N LEU A 221 12.42 -5.36 6.67
CA LEU A 221 12.50 -4.82 5.32
C LEU A 221 11.87 -3.43 5.22
N LEU A 222 10.62 -3.30 5.66
CA LEU A 222 9.89 -2.03 5.60
C LEU A 222 10.49 -0.98 6.53
N GLY A 223 10.89 -1.38 7.74
CA GLY A 223 11.58 -0.53 8.69
C GLY A 223 12.90 0.01 8.13
N ALA A 224 13.74 -0.85 7.55
CA ALA A 224 14.98 -0.42 6.91
C ALA A 224 14.72 0.53 5.74
N LEU A 225 13.75 0.17 4.87
CA LEU A 225 13.39 0.97 3.71
C LEU A 225 12.95 2.39 4.11
N LEU A 226 12.10 2.49 5.14
CA LEU A 226 11.44 3.72 5.57
C LEU A 226 12.17 4.46 6.71
N SER A 227 13.21 3.87 7.29
CA SER A 227 14.04 4.48 8.34
C SER A 227 14.60 5.84 7.87
N ARG A 228 14.75 6.76 8.80
CA ARG A 228 15.45 8.03 8.59
C ARG A 228 16.88 8.01 9.11
N GLU A 229 17.19 7.03 9.96
CA GLU A 229 18.47 6.92 10.66
C GLU A 229 19.51 6.14 9.84
N LEU A 230 19.05 5.20 9.01
CA LEU A 230 19.93 4.39 8.17
C LEU A 230 20.43 5.18 6.96
N THR A 231 21.71 5.06 6.69
CA THR A 231 22.34 5.59 5.49
C THR A 231 21.85 4.87 4.23
N VAL A 232 22.09 5.47 3.06
CA VAL A 232 21.75 4.87 1.76
C VAL A 232 22.39 3.50 1.61
N ASP A 233 23.67 3.36 1.97
CA ASP A 233 24.42 2.10 1.79
C ASP A 233 23.93 1.01 2.74
N GLU A 234 23.60 1.33 3.99
CA GLU A 234 23.00 0.39 4.93
C GLU A 234 21.65 -0.11 4.44
N LYS A 235 20.76 0.77 3.98
CA LYS A 235 19.47 0.37 3.39
C LYS A 235 19.64 -0.55 2.19
N LEU A 236 20.51 -0.18 1.26
CA LEU A 236 20.75 -0.97 0.06
C LEU A 236 21.40 -2.31 0.40
N SER A 237 22.26 -2.35 1.43
CA SER A 237 22.86 -3.59 1.93
C SER A 237 21.79 -4.53 2.50
N ILE A 238 20.88 -4.03 3.33
CA ILE A 238 19.77 -4.82 3.87
C ILE A 238 18.89 -5.34 2.73
N ILE A 239 18.40 -4.47 1.85
CA ILE A 239 17.52 -4.82 0.73
C ILE A 239 18.17 -5.87 -0.20
N GLY A 240 19.45 -5.68 -0.54
CA GLY A 240 20.14 -6.55 -1.48
C GLY A 240 20.61 -7.86 -0.88
N ASN A 241 21.18 -7.83 0.33
CA ASN A 241 21.85 -8.99 0.91
C ASN A 241 20.92 -9.86 1.75
N GLU A 242 19.95 -9.26 2.48
CA GLU A 242 19.05 -10.03 3.32
C GLU A 242 17.80 -10.52 2.55
N TYR A 243 17.34 -9.76 1.53
CA TYR A 243 16.11 -10.08 0.78
C TYR A 243 16.33 -10.49 -0.67
N ASP A 244 17.57 -10.56 -1.11
CA ASP A 244 17.94 -10.91 -2.51
C ASP A 244 17.17 -10.06 -3.55
N ILE A 245 16.96 -8.79 -3.23
CA ILE A 245 16.28 -7.84 -4.11
C ILE A 245 17.34 -7.13 -4.96
N PRO A 246 17.31 -7.28 -6.29
CA PRO A 246 18.27 -6.59 -7.16
C PRO A 246 18.17 -5.08 -7.00
N ILE A 247 19.29 -4.44 -6.73
CA ILE A 247 19.37 -2.98 -6.59
C ILE A 247 19.53 -2.35 -7.98
N GLU A 248 18.39 -2.05 -8.60
CA GLU A 248 18.35 -1.33 -9.86
C GLU A 248 18.68 0.17 -9.66
N GLU A 249 19.13 0.82 -10.73
CA GLU A 249 19.52 2.24 -10.68
C GLU A 249 18.36 3.15 -10.20
N ASN A 250 17.13 2.83 -10.60
CA ASN A 250 15.94 3.57 -10.17
C ASN A 250 15.71 3.45 -8.66
N MET A 251 15.82 2.23 -8.11
CA MET A 251 15.69 1.99 -6.68
C MET A 251 16.77 2.74 -5.89
N ARG A 252 18.03 2.67 -6.35
CA ARG A 252 19.13 3.43 -5.72
C ARG A 252 18.87 4.92 -5.71
N LYS A 253 18.38 5.49 -6.82
CA LYS A 253 18.01 6.90 -6.92
C LYS A 253 16.86 7.28 -5.97
N ASP A 254 15.84 6.44 -5.85
CA ASP A 254 14.70 6.69 -4.97
C ASP A 254 15.11 6.60 -3.49
N VAL A 255 15.94 5.61 -3.10
CA VAL A 255 16.50 5.50 -1.74
C VAL A 255 17.36 6.73 -1.40
N SER A 256 18.29 7.11 -2.30
CA SER A 256 19.16 8.28 -2.08
C SER A 256 18.35 9.59 -1.95
N ALA A 257 17.35 9.77 -2.81
CA ALA A 257 16.49 10.96 -2.77
C ALA A 257 15.67 11.03 -1.47
N MET A 258 15.20 9.88 -0.96
CA MET A 258 14.44 9.82 0.28
C MET A 258 15.31 10.14 1.50
N CYS A 259 16.56 9.64 1.58
CA CYS A 259 17.49 9.95 2.67
C CYS A 259 17.81 11.45 2.71
N ASN A 260 18.16 12.05 1.57
CA ASN A 260 18.45 13.48 1.47
C ASN A 260 17.25 14.37 1.88
N LEU A 261 16.02 13.94 1.59
CA LEU A 261 14.81 14.66 2.01
C LEU A 261 14.54 14.50 3.52
N GLY A 262 14.87 13.34 4.09
CA GLY A 262 14.78 13.07 5.53
C GLY A 262 15.65 14.01 6.34
N GLU A 263 16.93 14.13 5.99
CA GLU A 263 17.89 15.06 6.61
C GLU A 263 17.41 16.54 6.55
N GLY A 264 16.89 16.96 5.38
CA GLY A 264 16.38 18.33 5.21
C GLY A 264 15.10 18.64 5.99
N ILE A 265 14.34 17.63 6.43
CA ILE A 265 13.18 17.80 7.30
C ILE A 265 13.62 17.93 8.76
N GLU A 266 14.61 17.15 9.21
CA GLU A 266 15.13 17.20 10.60
C GLU A 266 15.86 18.49 10.90
N GLU A 267 16.72 18.99 10.00
CA GLU A 267 17.41 20.27 10.15
C GLU A 267 16.45 21.46 10.33
N LYS A 268 15.23 21.39 9.77
CA LYS A 268 14.22 22.45 9.87
C LYS A 268 13.23 22.25 11.00
N GLY A 269 13.05 21.03 11.49
CA GLY A 269 12.23 20.71 12.67
C GLY A 269 12.88 21.07 13.98
N CYS A 270 14.20 21.28 14.02
CA CYS A 270 14.94 21.74 15.20
C CYS A 270 14.93 23.27 15.41
N ILE A 271 14.19 24.02 14.56
CA ILE A 271 14.08 25.49 14.65
C ILE A 271 12.64 25.90 15.05
N VAL A 272 12.07 25.24 16.04
CA VAL A 272 10.84 25.70 16.71
C VAL A 272 11.09 25.67 18.21
#